data_bf739656802e1d2b4fcde52941422afe
#
_entry.id   bf739656802e1d2b4fcde52941422afe
#
_cell.length_a   1.000
_cell.length_b   1.000
_cell.length_c   1.000
_cell.angle_alpha   90.00
_cell.angle_beta   90.00
_cell.angle_gamma   90.00
#
_symmetry.space_group_name_H-M   'P 1'
#
loop_
_entity.id
_entity.type
_entity.pdbx_description
1 polymer ?
#
loop_
_entity_poly.entity_id
_entity_poly.type
_entity_poly.pdbx_seq_one_letter_code
_entity_poly.pdbx_strand_id
1 'polypeptide(L)'
;MKILHTADWHVGKVLKNQPRIDEQKLVLRDLVRVANDEDVDLVVVAGDLFETAAPNPQAQALVMHTLMALREGNRQVVALAGNHDNQKLVQEVYAPVLGQLGIHVIGTPRRPDSGGTLTLDTRTGERAIVAALPFLSHRYAVRAAEALLHDQSQHNQDYANKMRGIIELLCRGFTADSVNLVTTHATLLGGRWGGGERAVQTLLGYEVPPDVFPASTHYAALGHLHRYQEIGGPCPIAYSGSPIALDFGEEANQPVALIVHATPDSRAHIRPVPLTGGRSLATLRGTLDEVVAAGAEAGEAFLRVILTQKASAGLADQVREKLPNTLDVQIDEKFRARTDSTVTRSRIGRTPTDLFADFLAEREVEDPRLGAMFAELLEDST
;
A
#
# COMPACT_ATOMS: atom_id res chain seq x y z
N MET A 1 17.52 19.76 1.96
CA MET A 1 17.23 18.50 2.74
C MET A 1 17.04 17.36 1.78
N LYS A 2 17.56 16.18 2.13
CA LYS A 2 17.34 14.93 1.39
C LYS A 2 16.35 14.05 2.13
N ILE A 3 15.34 13.56 1.43
CA ILE A 3 14.26 12.74 1.99
C ILE A 3 14.26 11.39 1.28
N LEU A 4 14.18 10.30 2.03
CA LEU A 4 13.86 8.99 1.49
C LEU A 4 12.36 8.76 1.68
N HIS A 5 11.65 8.47 0.59
CA HIS A 5 10.24 8.10 0.61
C HIS A 5 10.05 6.66 0.16
N THR A 6 9.33 5.89 0.97
CA THR A 6 8.95 4.49 0.74
C THR A 6 7.54 4.27 1.29
N ALA A 7 6.85 3.21 0.85
CA ALA A 7 5.53 2.83 1.32
C ALA A 7 5.26 1.34 1.03
N ASP A 8 4.12 0.84 1.44
CA ASP A 8 3.55 -0.43 1.00
C ASP A 8 4.50 -1.62 1.19
N TRP A 9 5.11 -1.71 2.40
CA TRP A 9 6.06 -2.77 2.75
C TRP A 9 5.41 -4.14 2.84
N HIS A 10 4.16 -4.19 3.30
CA HIS A 10 3.36 -5.41 3.44
C HIS A 10 4.12 -6.55 4.10
N VAL A 11 4.87 -6.24 5.19
CA VAL A 11 5.70 -7.24 5.87
C VAL A 11 4.82 -8.37 6.41
N GLY A 12 5.21 -9.61 6.05
CA GLY A 12 4.43 -10.81 6.32
C GLY A 12 3.61 -11.31 5.12
N LYS A 13 3.80 -10.70 3.92
CA LYS A 13 3.17 -11.15 2.68
C LYS A 13 3.44 -12.61 2.39
N VAL A 14 2.38 -13.32 1.99
CA VAL A 14 2.44 -14.69 1.45
C VAL A 14 1.89 -14.66 0.02
N LEU A 15 2.68 -15.07 -0.96
CA LEU A 15 2.28 -15.15 -2.37
C LEU A 15 2.06 -16.62 -2.75
N LYS A 16 0.81 -17.02 -3.04
CA LYS A 16 0.49 -18.40 -3.44
C LYS A 16 1.11 -19.47 -2.51
N ASN A 17 0.93 -19.31 -1.21
CA ASN A 17 1.49 -20.10 -0.12
C ASN A 17 3.02 -19.97 0.09
N GLN A 18 3.73 -19.14 -0.68
CA GLN A 18 5.13 -18.85 -0.50
C GLN A 18 5.30 -17.64 0.45
N PRO A 19 5.84 -17.81 1.67
CA PRO A 19 6.20 -16.69 2.53
C PRO A 19 7.29 -15.84 1.90
N ARG A 20 7.11 -14.49 1.93
CA ARG A 20 8.06 -13.55 1.32
C ARG A 20 8.98 -12.87 2.34
N ILE A 21 8.94 -13.29 3.61
CA ILE A 21 9.62 -12.61 4.71
C ILE A 21 11.15 -12.49 4.52
N ASP A 22 11.79 -13.50 3.92
CA ASP A 22 13.25 -13.48 3.72
C ASP A 22 13.63 -12.49 2.62
N GLU A 23 12.83 -12.35 1.56
CA GLU A 23 13.01 -11.31 0.55
C GLU A 23 12.73 -9.92 1.14
N GLN A 24 11.68 -9.81 1.96
CA GLN A 24 11.37 -8.56 2.65
C GLN A 24 12.52 -8.11 3.55
N LYS A 25 13.21 -9.04 4.24
CA LYS A 25 14.44 -8.73 4.97
C LYS A 25 15.54 -8.16 4.07
N LEU A 26 15.74 -8.76 2.90
CA LEU A 26 16.77 -8.31 1.95
C LEU A 26 16.46 -6.91 1.41
N VAL A 27 15.23 -6.69 0.95
CA VAL A 27 14.87 -5.40 0.36
C VAL A 27 14.80 -4.27 1.39
N LEU A 28 14.38 -4.55 2.64
CA LEU A 28 14.40 -3.54 3.70
C LEU A 28 15.82 -3.20 4.15
N ARG A 29 16.77 -4.17 4.10
CA ARG A 29 18.21 -3.87 4.25
C ARG A 29 18.73 -3.01 3.10
N ASP A 30 18.29 -3.27 1.87
CA ASP A 30 18.64 -2.47 0.71
C ASP A 30 18.14 -1.03 0.88
N LEU A 31 16.92 -0.86 1.40
CA LEU A 31 16.34 0.44 1.73
C LEU A 31 17.18 1.20 2.79
N VAL A 32 17.61 0.53 3.85
CA VAL A 32 18.50 1.12 4.87
C VAL A 32 19.85 1.50 4.26
N ARG A 33 20.42 0.65 3.40
CA ARG A 33 21.65 0.95 2.67
C ARG A 33 21.49 2.21 1.80
N VAL A 34 20.39 2.30 1.03
CA VAL A 34 20.10 3.52 0.22
C VAL A 34 20.02 4.76 1.12
N ALA A 35 19.37 4.67 2.27
CA ALA A 35 19.28 5.77 3.23
C ALA A 35 20.66 6.22 3.73
N ASN A 36 21.61 5.28 3.92
CA ASN A 36 22.97 5.55 4.34
C ASN A 36 23.82 6.13 3.20
N ASP A 37 23.79 5.48 2.04
CA ASP A 37 24.61 5.87 0.88
C ASP A 37 24.23 7.27 0.37
N GLU A 38 22.95 7.62 0.42
CA GLU A 38 22.43 8.93 0.02
C GLU A 38 22.54 9.98 1.14
N ASP A 39 22.89 9.56 2.35
CA ASP A 39 23.02 10.44 3.51
C ASP A 39 21.75 11.30 3.73
N VAL A 40 20.59 10.63 3.81
CA VAL A 40 19.28 11.30 3.92
C VAL A 40 19.06 11.90 5.31
N ASP A 41 18.28 12.98 5.37
CA ASP A 41 17.97 13.72 6.60
C ASP A 41 16.64 13.26 7.23
N LEU A 42 15.68 12.87 6.38
CA LEU A 42 14.33 12.46 6.75
C LEU A 42 13.93 11.20 5.98
N VAL A 43 13.30 10.28 6.66
CA VAL A 43 12.64 9.11 6.05
C VAL A 43 11.13 9.22 6.24
N VAL A 44 10.38 9.03 5.15
CA VAL A 44 8.92 8.97 5.17
C VAL A 44 8.49 7.58 4.71
N VAL A 45 7.72 6.87 5.56
CA VAL A 45 7.08 5.59 5.24
C VAL A 45 5.58 5.81 5.17
N ALA A 46 5.04 5.89 3.96
CA ALA A 46 3.69 6.37 3.72
C ALA A 46 2.60 5.26 3.82
N GLY A 47 2.71 4.38 4.82
CA GLY A 47 1.67 3.42 5.19
C GLY A 47 1.91 1.99 4.69
N ASP A 48 1.01 1.09 5.09
CA ASP A 48 1.02 -0.35 4.85
C ASP A 48 2.33 -1.02 5.25
N LEU A 49 2.66 -0.88 6.55
CA LEU A 49 3.84 -1.49 7.15
C LEU A 49 3.72 -3.02 7.16
N PHE A 50 2.52 -3.52 7.45
CA PHE A 50 2.20 -4.94 7.58
C PHE A 50 1.19 -5.38 6.52
N GLU A 51 1.22 -6.67 6.17
CA GLU A 51 0.23 -7.29 5.26
C GLU A 51 -1.13 -7.44 5.92
N THR A 52 -1.19 -7.58 7.23
CA THR A 52 -2.45 -7.82 7.96
C THR A 52 -2.52 -7.03 9.26
N ALA A 53 -3.74 -6.75 9.71
CA ALA A 53 -4.02 -6.07 10.98
C ALA A 53 -3.54 -6.85 12.22
N ALA A 54 -3.24 -8.16 12.09
CA ALA A 54 -2.68 -9.00 13.14
C ALA A 54 -1.34 -9.59 12.69
N PRO A 55 -0.26 -8.79 12.59
CA PRO A 55 1.03 -9.25 12.12
C PRO A 55 1.65 -10.25 13.09
N ASN A 56 2.29 -11.29 12.56
CA ASN A 56 3.01 -12.24 13.38
C ASN A 56 4.28 -11.61 14.01
N PRO A 57 4.87 -12.22 15.08
CA PRO A 57 6.01 -11.63 15.76
C PRO A 57 7.24 -11.40 14.87
N GLN A 58 7.46 -12.25 13.86
CA GLN A 58 8.58 -12.10 12.93
C GLN A 58 8.41 -10.85 12.04
N ALA A 59 7.19 -10.61 11.54
CA ALA A 59 6.87 -9.40 10.79
C ALA A 59 7.01 -8.14 11.65
N GLN A 60 6.50 -8.18 12.89
CA GLN A 60 6.65 -7.06 13.83
C GLN A 60 8.13 -6.76 14.10
N ALA A 61 8.92 -7.77 14.41
CA ALA A 61 10.35 -7.60 14.67
C ALA A 61 11.07 -6.98 13.45
N LEU A 62 10.76 -7.44 12.23
CA LEU A 62 11.38 -6.92 11.02
C LEU A 62 11.06 -5.43 10.80
N VAL A 63 9.79 -5.02 10.93
CA VAL A 63 9.39 -3.62 10.80
C VAL A 63 10.07 -2.75 11.86
N MET A 64 10.04 -3.17 13.14
CA MET A 64 10.66 -2.42 14.23
C MET A 64 12.16 -2.25 14.03
N HIS A 65 12.88 -3.33 13.70
CA HIS A 65 14.32 -3.25 13.43
C HIS A 65 14.63 -2.35 12.23
N THR A 66 13.82 -2.40 11.17
CA THR A 66 14.02 -1.54 10.01
C THR A 66 13.83 -0.06 10.35
N LEU A 67 12.75 0.29 11.07
CA LEU A 67 12.51 1.66 11.49
C LEU A 67 13.64 2.20 12.39
N MET A 68 14.13 1.37 13.32
CA MET A 68 15.28 1.72 14.17
C MET A 68 16.57 1.90 13.35
N ALA A 69 16.85 1.02 12.39
CA ALA A 69 18.01 1.17 11.51
C ALA A 69 17.90 2.41 10.59
N LEU A 70 16.71 2.75 10.12
CA LEU A 70 16.47 4.00 9.38
C LEU A 70 16.66 5.25 10.24
N ARG A 71 16.50 5.16 11.57
CA ARG A 71 16.73 6.26 12.52
C ARG A 71 18.21 6.51 12.83
N GLU A 72 19.08 5.55 12.55
CA GLU A 72 20.52 5.68 12.80
C GLU A 72 21.09 6.95 12.13
N GLY A 73 22.13 7.54 12.71
CA GLY A 73 22.71 8.80 12.24
C GLY A 73 21.86 10.04 12.52
N ASN A 74 20.93 9.98 13.48
CA ASN A 74 20.01 11.07 13.84
C ASN A 74 19.05 11.52 12.73
N ARG A 75 18.77 10.65 11.75
CA ARG A 75 17.74 10.92 10.74
C ARG A 75 16.37 11.03 11.39
N GLN A 76 15.54 11.91 10.90
CA GLN A 76 14.13 11.93 11.28
C GLN A 76 13.40 10.79 10.56
N VAL A 77 12.47 10.12 11.25
CA VAL A 77 11.66 9.05 10.67
C VAL A 77 10.20 9.31 10.98
N VAL A 78 9.38 9.36 9.92
CA VAL A 78 7.92 9.49 10.00
C VAL A 78 7.30 8.30 9.28
N ALA A 79 6.45 7.54 9.97
CA ALA A 79 5.73 6.41 9.40
C ALA A 79 4.23 6.52 9.64
N LEU A 80 3.43 6.15 8.67
CA LEU A 80 1.97 6.12 8.77
C LEU A 80 1.44 4.69 8.87
N ALA A 81 0.25 4.54 9.42
CA ALA A 81 -0.56 3.35 9.20
C ALA A 81 -1.33 3.46 7.87
N GLY A 82 -1.29 2.39 7.07
CA GLY A 82 -2.11 2.21 5.88
C GLY A 82 -3.41 1.47 6.18
N ASN A 83 -4.04 0.94 5.13
CA ASN A 83 -5.32 0.22 5.25
C ASN A 83 -5.17 -1.26 5.66
N HIS A 84 -3.98 -1.83 5.53
CA HIS A 84 -3.66 -3.17 6.02
C HIS A 84 -3.26 -3.18 7.50
N ASP A 85 -2.81 -2.05 8.02
CA ASP A 85 -2.33 -1.92 9.37
C ASP A 85 -3.46 -1.83 10.40
N ASN A 86 -3.24 -2.40 11.59
CA ASN A 86 -4.10 -2.13 12.73
C ASN A 86 -3.78 -0.73 13.30
N GLN A 87 -4.54 0.27 12.90
CA GLN A 87 -4.32 1.66 13.26
C GLN A 87 -4.26 1.89 14.77
N LYS A 88 -5.08 1.19 15.56
CA LYS A 88 -5.07 1.28 17.02
C LYS A 88 -3.80 0.67 17.60
N LEU A 89 -3.39 -0.52 17.14
CA LEU A 89 -2.15 -1.16 17.57
C LEU A 89 -0.94 -0.25 17.26
N VAL A 90 -0.91 0.33 16.06
CA VAL A 90 0.12 1.29 15.66
C VAL A 90 0.11 2.51 16.58
N GLN A 91 -1.07 3.10 16.86
CA GLN A 91 -1.19 4.34 17.63
C GLN A 91 -0.98 4.14 19.14
N GLU A 92 -1.51 3.05 19.71
CA GLU A 92 -1.55 2.87 21.16
C GLU A 92 -0.37 2.06 21.69
N VAL A 93 0.28 1.26 20.84
CA VAL A 93 1.40 0.39 21.24
C VAL A 93 2.71 0.82 20.59
N TYR A 94 2.76 0.92 19.25
CA TYR A 94 4.04 1.19 18.57
C TYR A 94 4.46 2.65 18.67
N ALA A 95 3.56 3.59 18.48
CA ALA A 95 3.88 5.01 18.48
C ALA A 95 4.48 5.50 19.82
N PRO A 96 3.97 5.12 21.02
CA PRO A 96 4.57 5.53 22.28
C PRO A 96 5.99 4.96 22.49
N VAL A 97 6.24 3.71 22.07
CA VAL A 97 7.54 3.05 22.24
C VAL A 97 8.56 3.63 21.26
N LEU A 98 8.21 3.71 19.99
CA LEU A 98 9.09 4.24 18.94
C LEU A 98 9.33 5.75 19.09
N GLY A 99 8.35 6.48 19.62
CA GLY A 99 8.48 7.90 19.94
C GLY A 99 9.61 8.21 20.94
N GLN A 100 9.88 7.31 21.89
CA GLN A 100 11.03 7.43 22.81
C GLN A 100 12.38 7.33 22.09
N LEU A 101 12.38 6.70 20.91
CA LEU A 101 13.56 6.60 20.04
C LEU A 101 13.63 7.70 18.98
N GLY A 102 12.71 8.67 18.99
CA GLY A 102 12.62 9.74 18.00
C GLY A 102 12.09 9.27 16.64
N ILE A 103 11.30 8.20 16.62
CA ILE A 103 10.58 7.70 15.43
C ILE A 103 9.11 8.05 15.58
N HIS A 104 8.59 8.87 14.67
CA HIS A 104 7.22 9.34 14.69
C HIS A 104 6.32 8.39 13.90
N VAL A 105 5.47 7.62 14.60
CA VAL A 105 4.52 6.72 13.95
C VAL A 105 3.11 7.20 14.21
N ILE A 106 2.33 7.40 13.14
CA ILE A 106 0.97 7.95 13.19
C ILE A 106 -0.01 6.87 12.73
N GLY A 107 -0.75 6.30 13.68
CA GLY A 107 -1.73 5.24 13.43
C GLY A 107 -3.14 5.78 13.14
N THR A 108 -3.51 6.89 13.78
CA THR A 108 -4.85 7.49 13.65
C THR A 108 -4.76 8.98 13.35
N PRO A 109 -5.76 9.58 12.69
CA PRO A 109 -5.77 11.01 12.41
C PRO A 109 -5.73 11.83 13.73
N ARG A 110 -4.93 12.88 13.76
CA ARG A 110 -4.71 13.72 14.91
C ARG A 110 -4.79 15.20 14.55
N ARG A 111 -5.09 16.04 15.53
CA ARG A 111 -4.97 17.50 15.36
C ARG A 111 -3.52 17.91 15.16
N PRO A 112 -3.25 19.06 14.49
CA PRO A 112 -1.88 19.56 14.30
C PRO A 112 -1.07 19.61 15.60
N ASP A 113 -1.64 20.18 16.66
CA ASP A 113 -1.04 20.34 17.99
C ASP A 113 -0.88 19.04 18.79
N SER A 114 -1.52 17.98 18.34
CA SER A 114 -1.51 16.67 18.99
C SER A 114 -0.70 15.62 18.20
N GLY A 115 0.12 16.06 17.23
CA GLY A 115 1.01 15.21 16.44
C GLY A 115 0.48 14.83 15.05
N GLY A 116 -0.59 15.48 14.56
CA GLY A 116 -1.00 15.39 13.15
C GLY A 116 -0.11 16.21 12.23
N THR A 117 0.55 17.25 12.79
CA THR A 117 1.60 18.01 12.12
C THR A 117 2.87 17.95 12.97
N LEU A 118 3.97 17.57 12.36
CA LEU A 118 5.27 17.41 13.02
C LEU A 118 6.21 18.53 12.56
N THR A 119 6.85 19.21 13.49
CA THR A 119 7.97 20.12 13.20
C THR A 119 9.26 19.40 13.56
N LEU A 120 10.10 19.14 12.57
CA LEU A 120 11.29 18.32 12.69
C LEU A 120 12.51 19.15 12.28
N ASP A 121 13.45 19.32 13.19
CA ASP A 121 14.76 19.87 12.85
C ASP A 121 15.67 18.70 12.42
N THR A 122 16.28 18.82 11.24
CA THR A 122 17.18 17.80 10.72
C THR A 122 18.60 18.00 11.30
N ARG A 123 19.44 16.98 11.16
CA ARG A 123 20.84 17.04 11.57
C ARG A 123 21.66 18.12 10.84
N THR A 124 21.20 18.57 9.67
CA THR A 124 21.82 19.65 8.89
C THR A 124 21.30 21.04 9.27
N GLY A 125 20.37 21.14 10.22
CA GLY A 125 19.79 22.41 10.69
C GLY A 125 18.62 22.90 9.84
N GLU A 126 18.22 22.19 8.79
CA GLU A 126 17.02 22.50 8.02
C GLU A 126 15.78 22.02 8.76
N ARG A 127 14.69 22.78 8.65
CA ARG A 127 13.41 22.45 9.26
C ARG A 127 12.46 21.81 8.26
N ALA A 128 11.84 20.69 8.65
CA ALA A 128 10.70 20.12 7.95
C ALA A 128 9.42 20.28 8.76
N ILE A 129 8.33 20.65 8.10
CA ILE A 129 6.98 20.58 8.68
C ILE A 129 6.22 19.50 7.90
N VAL A 130 5.82 18.44 8.58
CA VAL A 130 5.19 17.27 7.98
C VAL A 130 3.75 17.16 8.44
N ALA A 131 2.80 17.41 7.55
CA ALA A 131 1.38 17.09 7.74
C ALA A 131 1.17 15.59 7.47
N ALA A 132 0.84 14.82 8.51
CA ALA A 132 0.83 13.37 8.49
C ALA A 132 -0.60 12.84 8.67
N LEU A 133 -1.17 12.25 7.61
CA LEU A 133 -2.52 11.72 7.58
C LEU A 133 -2.50 10.22 7.24
N PRO A 134 -2.73 9.31 8.20
CA PRO A 134 -2.83 7.88 7.93
C PRO A 134 -4.07 7.56 7.09
N PHE A 135 -4.19 6.32 6.64
CA PHE A 135 -5.35 5.87 5.86
C PHE A 135 -6.67 6.17 6.59
N LEU A 136 -7.64 6.70 5.85
CA LEU A 136 -9.00 6.91 6.31
C LEU A 136 -9.99 6.12 5.45
N SER A 137 -10.70 5.17 6.05
CA SER A 137 -11.89 4.63 5.42
C SER A 137 -12.99 5.71 5.36
N HIS A 138 -13.98 5.52 4.48
CA HIS A 138 -15.09 6.49 4.33
C HIS A 138 -15.76 6.83 5.67
N ARG A 139 -16.07 5.81 6.48
CA ARG A 139 -16.64 5.97 7.83
C ARG A 139 -15.70 6.74 8.77
N TYR A 140 -14.40 6.45 8.69
CA TYR A 140 -13.39 7.16 9.48
C TYR A 140 -13.20 8.60 9.03
N ALA A 141 -13.26 8.90 7.74
CA ALA A 141 -13.17 10.26 7.22
C ALA A 141 -14.31 11.15 7.75
N VAL A 142 -15.54 10.61 7.82
CA VAL A 142 -16.68 11.32 8.45
C VAL A 142 -16.39 11.64 9.91
N ARG A 143 -16.01 10.63 10.71
CA ARG A 143 -15.72 10.81 12.14
C ARG A 143 -14.50 11.73 12.39
N ALA A 144 -13.48 11.61 11.56
CA ALA A 144 -12.31 12.47 11.64
C ALA A 144 -12.64 13.93 11.31
N ALA A 145 -13.46 14.18 10.28
CA ALA A 145 -13.92 15.52 9.95
C ALA A 145 -14.77 16.12 11.08
N GLU A 146 -15.70 15.38 11.66
CA GLU A 146 -16.48 15.82 12.83
C GLU A 146 -15.57 16.17 14.01
N ALA A 147 -14.61 15.31 14.35
CA ALA A 147 -13.73 15.50 15.50
C ALA A 147 -12.70 16.62 15.30
N LEU A 148 -12.15 16.76 14.09
CA LEU A 148 -11.04 17.68 13.79
C LEU A 148 -11.56 19.04 13.31
N LEU A 149 -12.62 19.07 12.50
CA LEU A 149 -13.14 20.28 11.86
C LEU A 149 -14.36 20.85 12.57
N HIS A 150 -14.92 20.13 13.56
CA HIS A 150 -16.22 20.44 14.20
C HIS A 150 -17.38 20.55 13.18
N ASP A 151 -17.27 19.86 12.04
CA ASP A 151 -18.27 19.83 10.99
C ASP A 151 -19.38 18.83 11.36
N GLN A 152 -20.56 19.37 11.73
CA GLN A 152 -21.75 18.58 12.08
C GLN A 152 -22.65 18.29 10.88
N SER A 153 -22.24 18.63 9.66
CA SER A 153 -23.02 18.37 8.47
C SER A 153 -23.08 16.86 8.18
N GLN A 154 -24.17 16.24 8.58
CA GLN A 154 -24.38 14.78 8.47
C GLN A 154 -24.78 14.30 7.06
N HIS A 155 -24.89 15.18 6.07
CA HIS A 155 -25.44 14.81 4.76
C HIS A 155 -24.38 14.92 3.66
N ASN A 156 -24.05 13.78 3.06
CA ASN A 156 -23.45 13.60 1.71
C ASN A 156 -22.29 14.51 1.31
N GLN A 157 -21.45 14.96 2.23
CA GLN A 157 -20.17 15.53 1.83
C GLN A 157 -19.31 14.40 1.27
N ASP A 158 -18.90 14.58 0.04
CA ASP A 158 -17.98 13.73 -0.67
C ASP A 158 -16.73 13.46 0.19
N TYR A 159 -16.25 12.22 0.21
CA TYR A 159 -15.02 11.79 0.87
C TYR A 159 -13.85 12.75 0.56
N ALA A 160 -13.73 13.17 -0.70
CA ALA A 160 -12.73 14.12 -1.15
C ALA A 160 -12.77 15.46 -0.43
N ASN A 161 -13.97 16.01 -0.15
CA ASN A 161 -14.10 17.29 0.58
C ASN A 161 -13.67 17.17 2.04
N LYS A 162 -13.95 16.04 2.68
CA LYS A 162 -13.50 15.77 4.05
C LYS A 162 -11.98 15.63 4.11
N MET A 163 -11.39 14.88 3.18
CA MET A 163 -9.94 14.76 3.03
C MET A 163 -9.29 16.13 2.82
N ARG A 164 -9.85 16.96 1.94
CA ARG A 164 -9.39 18.34 1.71
C ARG A 164 -9.37 19.15 3.01
N GLY A 165 -10.49 19.20 3.73
CA GLY A 165 -10.58 19.97 4.97
C GLY A 165 -9.59 19.51 6.04
N ILE A 166 -9.37 18.19 6.16
CA ILE A 166 -8.40 17.63 7.11
C ILE A 166 -6.98 17.99 6.68
N ILE A 167 -6.62 17.84 5.41
CA ILE A 167 -5.29 18.19 4.88
C ILE A 167 -5.02 19.68 5.06
N GLU A 168 -5.98 20.54 4.72
CA GLU A 168 -5.87 21.99 4.94
C GLU A 168 -5.63 22.34 6.41
N LEU A 169 -6.35 21.69 7.33
CA LEU A 169 -6.14 21.88 8.77
C LEU A 169 -4.72 21.49 9.16
N LEU A 170 -4.23 20.34 8.72
CA LEU A 170 -2.89 19.85 9.05
C LEU A 170 -1.79 20.77 8.48
N CYS A 171 -2.04 21.38 7.33
CA CYS A 171 -1.09 22.25 6.65
C CYS A 171 -1.07 23.71 7.19
N ARG A 172 -1.93 24.09 8.13
CA ARG A 172 -1.97 25.47 8.69
C ARG A 172 -0.67 25.92 9.35
N GLY A 173 0.16 24.97 9.81
CA GLY A 173 1.46 25.24 10.40
C GLY A 173 2.61 25.42 9.38
N PHE A 174 2.35 25.32 8.09
CA PHE A 174 3.37 25.49 7.04
C PHE A 174 3.93 26.90 7.02
N THR A 175 5.25 27.03 6.91
CA THR A 175 5.96 28.31 6.90
C THR A 175 6.83 28.45 5.64
N ALA A 176 7.20 29.67 5.31
CA ALA A 176 8.01 29.94 4.11
C ALA A 176 9.50 29.55 4.27
N ASP A 177 9.96 29.39 5.50
CA ASP A 177 11.35 29.05 5.85
C ASP A 177 11.58 27.57 6.16
N SER A 178 10.57 26.72 5.93
CA SER A 178 10.62 25.28 6.16
C SER A 178 10.33 24.48 4.89
N VAL A 179 10.82 23.24 4.85
CA VAL A 179 10.38 22.27 3.85
C VAL A 179 9.04 21.69 4.30
N ASN A 180 7.97 22.06 3.61
CA ASN A 180 6.60 21.68 3.92
C ASN A 180 6.21 20.40 3.19
N LEU A 181 5.87 19.36 3.92
CA LEU A 181 5.57 18.01 3.39
C LEU A 181 4.16 17.60 3.79
N VAL A 182 3.48 16.92 2.88
CA VAL A 182 2.29 16.13 3.21
C VAL A 182 2.62 14.67 3.00
N THR A 183 2.26 13.81 3.95
CA THR A 183 2.28 12.37 3.74
C THR A 183 0.93 11.77 4.08
N THR A 184 0.42 10.92 3.20
CA THR A 184 -0.86 10.25 3.39
C THR A 184 -0.90 8.90 2.67
N HIS A 185 -1.79 8.03 3.13
CA HIS A 185 -2.06 6.74 2.51
C HIS A 185 -3.46 6.78 1.89
N ALA A 186 -3.55 7.11 0.60
CA ALA A 186 -4.83 7.35 -0.08
C ALA A 186 -4.70 7.18 -1.60
N THR A 187 -5.84 6.90 -2.26
CA THR A 187 -5.93 6.88 -3.73
C THR A 187 -6.18 8.29 -4.26
N LEU A 188 -5.33 8.77 -5.16
CA LEU A 188 -5.59 9.99 -5.92
C LEU A 188 -6.22 9.71 -7.27
N LEU A 189 -7.08 10.63 -7.69
CA LEU A 189 -7.64 10.63 -9.04
C LEU A 189 -6.49 10.72 -10.07
N GLY A 190 -6.52 9.81 -11.06
CA GLY A 190 -5.46 9.67 -12.06
C GLY A 190 -4.31 8.73 -11.65
N GLY A 191 -4.32 8.19 -10.44
CA GLY A 191 -3.40 7.15 -10.02
C GLY A 191 -3.66 5.83 -10.76
N ARG A 192 -2.58 5.10 -11.07
CA ARG A 192 -2.63 3.81 -11.76
C ARG A 192 -2.38 2.70 -10.75
N TRP A 193 -3.25 1.71 -10.75
CA TRP A 193 -3.14 0.52 -9.91
C TRP A 193 -1.92 -0.32 -10.30
N GLY A 194 -1.22 -0.85 -9.31
CA GLY A 194 -0.08 -1.74 -9.52
C GLY A 194 -0.49 -3.16 -9.92
N GLY A 195 -1.67 -3.60 -9.46
CA GLY A 195 -2.24 -4.91 -9.76
C GLY A 195 -2.36 -5.87 -8.56
N GLY A 196 -1.83 -5.49 -7.40
CA GLY A 196 -1.88 -6.24 -6.14
C GLY A 196 -2.81 -5.64 -5.08
N GLU A 197 -3.32 -4.44 -5.31
CA GLU A 197 -4.18 -3.71 -4.38
C GLU A 197 -5.59 -4.33 -4.27
N ARG A 198 -6.26 -4.12 -3.14
CA ARG A 198 -7.62 -4.64 -2.92
C ARG A 198 -8.64 -3.94 -3.83
N ALA A 199 -9.28 -4.70 -4.72
CA ALA A 199 -10.28 -4.20 -5.68
C ALA A 199 -11.53 -3.55 -5.05
N VAL A 200 -11.82 -3.82 -3.78
CA VAL A 200 -12.99 -3.26 -3.07
C VAL A 200 -12.91 -1.74 -2.96
N GLN A 201 -11.72 -1.17 -2.91
CA GLN A 201 -11.53 0.28 -2.77
C GLN A 201 -11.78 1.04 -4.08
N THR A 202 -11.64 0.40 -5.24
CA THR A 202 -12.01 0.97 -6.55
C THR A 202 -13.50 1.18 -6.72
N LEU A 203 -14.34 0.40 -6.02
CA LEU A 203 -15.80 0.43 -6.18
C LEU A 203 -16.49 1.51 -5.32
N LEU A 204 -15.80 2.13 -4.36
CA LEU A 204 -16.42 2.93 -3.30
C LEU A 204 -16.15 4.44 -3.36
N GLY A 205 -15.54 4.96 -4.45
CA GLY A 205 -15.35 6.41 -4.60
C GLY A 205 -14.35 7.03 -3.61
N TYR A 206 -13.31 6.28 -3.20
CA TYR A 206 -12.24 6.75 -2.31
C TYR A 206 -11.20 7.64 -2.99
N GLU A 207 -11.40 7.97 -4.26
CA GLU A 207 -10.43 8.79 -4.98
C GLU A 207 -10.49 10.26 -4.55
N VAL A 208 -9.32 10.82 -4.30
CA VAL A 208 -9.14 12.20 -3.87
C VAL A 208 -8.48 12.99 -5.02
N PRO A 209 -9.00 14.16 -5.42
CA PRO A 209 -8.35 14.94 -6.46
C PRO A 209 -7.01 15.52 -5.96
N PRO A 210 -5.98 15.64 -6.83
CA PRO A 210 -4.66 16.13 -6.43
C PRO A 210 -4.63 17.55 -5.88
N ASP A 211 -5.65 18.36 -6.18
CA ASP A 211 -5.78 19.75 -5.72
C ASP A 211 -6.16 19.89 -4.23
N VAL A 212 -6.30 18.77 -3.50
CA VAL A 212 -6.44 18.79 -2.04
C VAL A 212 -5.15 19.23 -1.34
N PHE A 213 -4.00 19.14 -2.00
CA PHE A 213 -2.73 19.59 -1.46
C PHE A 213 -2.54 21.09 -1.68
N PRO A 214 -2.26 21.89 -0.61
CA PRO A 214 -1.99 23.31 -0.76
C PRO A 214 -0.75 23.58 -1.63
N ALA A 215 -0.75 24.68 -2.36
CA ALA A 215 0.40 25.11 -3.18
C ALA A 215 1.68 25.40 -2.35
N SER A 216 1.54 25.59 -1.04
CA SER A 216 2.66 25.74 -0.10
C SER A 216 3.35 24.41 0.25
N THR A 217 2.84 23.27 -0.25
CA THR A 217 3.46 21.95 -0.10
C THR A 217 4.64 21.84 -1.07
N HIS A 218 5.83 21.50 -0.55
CA HIS A 218 7.00 21.25 -1.39
C HIS A 218 7.00 19.84 -1.99
N TYR A 219 6.44 18.86 -1.23
CA TYR A 219 6.32 17.47 -1.68
C TYR A 219 5.19 16.75 -0.96
N ALA A 220 4.40 15.98 -1.71
CA ALA A 220 3.40 15.06 -1.18
C ALA A 220 3.86 13.60 -1.38
N ALA A 221 4.17 12.93 -0.25
CA ALA A 221 4.62 11.54 -0.20
C ALA A 221 3.43 10.61 0.04
N LEU A 222 3.12 9.75 -0.92
CA LEU A 222 1.93 8.90 -0.91
C LEU A 222 2.26 7.41 -0.86
N GLY A 223 1.43 6.64 -0.15
CA GLY A 223 1.33 5.20 -0.21
C GLY A 223 -0.04 4.76 -0.69
N HIS A 224 -0.25 3.45 -0.80
CA HIS A 224 -1.46 2.76 -1.21
C HIS A 224 -1.41 2.16 -2.62
N LEU A 225 -0.83 2.85 -3.60
CA LEU A 225 -0.65 2.31 -4.95
C LEU A 225 0.75 1.73 -5.09
N HIS A 226 0.83 0.43 -5.39
CA HIS A 226 2.07 -0.36 -5.35
C HIS A 226 3.03 -0.10 -6.51
N ARG A 227 2.68 0.84 -7.39
CA ARG A 227 3.50 1.23 -8.53
C ARG A 227 4.06 2.63 -8.34
N TYR A 228 5.39 2.80 -8.49
CA TYR A 228 5.99 4.12 -8.59
C TYR A 228 5.34 4.94 -9.71
N GLN A 229 4.87 6.12 -9.36
CA GLN A 229 4.30 7.09 -10.29
C GLN A 229 4.28 8.49 -9.69
N GLU A 230 4.39 9.48 -10.56
CA GLU A 230 4.18 10.88 -10.23
C GLU A 230 2.79 11.33 -10.71
N ILE A 231 2.10 12.11 -9.89
CA ILE A 231 0.77 12.63 -10.18
C ILE A 231 0.86 14.13 -10.41
N GLY A 232 0.23 14.61 -11.48
CA GLY A 232 0.12 16.04 -11.75
C GLY A 232 -0.71 16.75 -10.68
N GLY A 233 -0.22 17.90 -10.17
CA GLY A 233 -0.92 18.64 -9.13
C GLY A 233 -0.25 19.99 -8.80
N PRO A 234 -0.71 20.66 -7.73
CA PRO A 234 -0.18 21.96 -7.33
C PRO A 234 1.26 21.91 -6.81
N CYS A 235 1.71 20.73 -6.36
CA CYS A 235 3.08 20.44 -5.91
C CYS A 235 3.58 19.14 -6.54
N PRO A 236 4.87 18.76 -6.40
CA PRO A 236 5.34 17.42 -6.70
C PRO A 236 4.65 16.37 -5.81
N ILE A 237 4.01 15.39 -6.42
CA ILE A 237 3.24 14.32 -5.77
C ILE A 237 3.72 12.99 -6.31
N ALA A 238 4.09 12.05 -5.44
CA ALA A 238 4.47 10.73 -5.89
C ALA A 238 4.02 9.60 -4.96
N TYR A 239 3.73 8.46 -5.56
CA TYR A 239 3.70 7.15 -4.91
C TYR A 239 5.06 6.50 -5.08
N SER A 240 5.64 5.98 -3.99
CA SER A 240 6.89 5.21 -4.09
C SER A 240 6.67 3.82 -4.67
N GLY A 241 5.47 3.32 -4.54
CA GLY A 241 5.16 1.93 -4.79
C GLY A 241 5.70 1.00 -3.69
N SER A 242 5.44 -0.29 -3.86
CA SER A 242 5.91 -1.34 -2.96
C SER A 242 7.40 -1.66 -3.22
N PRO A 243 8.20 -1.93 -2.17
CA PRO A 243 9.63 -2.24 -2.32
C PRO A 243 9.90 -3.64 -2.91
N ILE A 244 8.90 -4.49 -3.04
CA ILE A 244 8.90 -5.74 -3.83
C ILE A 244 7.60 -5.87 -4.59
N ALA A 245 7.58 -6.63 -5.68
CA ALA A 245 6.31 -7.00 -6.33
C ALA A 245 5.53 -7.96 -5.41
N LEU A 246 4.30 -7.61 -5.05
CA LEU A 246 3.47 -8.32 -4.07
C LEU A 246 2.53 -9.33 -4.70
N ASP A 247 2.21 -9.18 -5.98
CA ASP A 247 1.35 -10.07 -6.76
C ASP A 247 1.81 -10.13 -8.22
N PHE A 248 1.41 -11.17 -8.93
CA PHE A 248 1.73 -11.33 -10.37
C PHE A 248 1.13 -10.24 -11.26
N GLY A 249 0.17 -9.46 -10.79
CA GLY A 249 -0.28 -8.25 -11.46
C GLY A 249 0.77 -7.14 -11.50
N GLU A 250 1.78 -7.23 -10.64
CA GLU A 250 2.85 -6.24 -10.47
C GLU A 250 4.17 -6.64 -11.17
N GLU A 251 4.19 -7.70 -11.97
CA GLU A 251 5.42 -8.22 -12.60
C GLU A 251 6.15 -7.18 -13.47
N ALA A 252 5.44 -6.19 -14.01
CA ALA A 252 6.02 -5.10 -14.78
C ALA A 252 6.50 -3.91 -13.94
N ASN A 253 6.22 -3.90 -12.62
CA ASN A 253 6.64 -2.83 -11.73
C ASN A 253 8.13 -2.99 -11.39
N GLN A 254 8.84 -1.86 -11.34
CA GLN A 254 10.21 -1.82 -10.84
C GLN A 254 10.19 -1.29 -9.40
N PRO A 255 10.53 -2.12 -8.40
CA PRO A 255 10.62 -1.67 -7.02
C PRO A 255 11.67 -0.58 -6.84
N VAL A 256 11.30 0.53 -6.21
CA VAL A 256 12.20 1.67 -5.98
C VAL A 256 12.01 2.25 -4.57
N ALA A 257 13.04 2.94 -4.10
CA ALA A 257 12.93 3.97 -3.08
C ALA A 257 13.03 5.34 -3.77
N LEU A 258 12.33 6.36 -3.28
CA LEU A 258 12.44 7.70 -3.83
C LEU A 258 13.38 8.55 -2.98
N ILE A 259 14.42 9.11 -3.60
CA ILE A 259 15.23 10.16 -3.02
C ILE A 259 14.69 11.49 -3.50
N VAL A 260 14.27 12.32 -2.55
CA VAL A 260 13.63 13.60 -2.82
C VAL A 260 14.52 14.72 -2.26
N HIS A 261 14.92 15.65 -3.13
CA HIS A 261 15.62 16.87 -2.74
C HIS A 261 14.62 18.00 -2.65
N ALA A 262 14.46 18.58 -1.48
CA ALA A 262 13.56 19.70 -1.25
C ALA A 262 14.26 20.83 -0.49
N THR A 263 13.95 22.07 -0.85
CA THR A 263 14.35 23.29 -0.14
C THR A 263 13.13 24.19 0.04
N PRO A 264 13.12 25.14 0.97
CA PRO A 264 12.01 26.08 1.12
C PRO A 264 11.74 26.92 -0.15
N ASP A 265 12.76 27.16 -0.96
CA ASP A 265 12.71 28.09 -2.08
C ASP A 265 12.47 27.41 -3.45
N SER A 266 12.42 26.08 -3.49
CA SER A 266 12.29 25.36 -4.76
C SER A 266 11.34 24.18 -4.69
N ARG A 267 10.78 23.80 -5.84
CA ARG A 267 10.03 22.55 -5.98
C ARG A 267 10.94 21.37 -5.70
N ALA A 268 10.40 20.36 -5.03
CA ALA A 268 11.15 19.14 -4.79
C ALA A 268 11.50 18.41 -6.11
N HIS A 269 12.70 17.84 -6.13
CA HIS A 269 13.17 16.99 -7.22
C HIS A 269 13.15 15.54 -6.77
N ILE A 270 12.49 14.68 -7.53
CA ILE A 270 12.31 13.25 -7.23
C ILE A 270 13.24 12.42 -8.08
N ARG A 271 13.97 11.48 -7.46
CA ARG A 271 14.84 10.52 -8.12
C ARG A 271 14.55 9.10 -7.61
N PRO A 272 14.04 8.19 -8.47
CA PRO A 272 13.87 6.80 -8.08
C PRO A 272 15.23 6.09 -8.01
N VAL A 273 15.42 5.29 -6.97
CA VAL A 273 16.58 4.42 -6.75
C VAL A 273 16.09 2.97 -6.74
N PRO A 274 16.53 2.13 -7.69
CA PRO A 274 16.12 0.74 -7.77
C PRO A 274 16.46 -0.05 -6.50
N LEU A 275 15.53 -0.90 -6.06
CA LEU A 275 15.73 -1.87 -5.00
C LEU A 275 15.88 -3.27 -5.62
N THR A 276 16.86 -4.04 -5.19
CA THR A 276 17.24 -5.31 -5.81
C THR A 276 17.10 -6.53 -4.89
N GLY A 277 16.75 -6.31 -3.62
CA GLY A 277 16.69 -7.38 -2.61
C GLY A 277 15.53 -8.36 -2.78
N GLY A 278 14.52 -8.06 -3.62
CA GLY A 278 13.37 -8.91 -3.88
C GLY A 278 13.54 -9.76 -5.15
N ARG A 279 12.85 -10.91 -5.19
CA ARG A 279 12.75 -11.71 -6.42
C ARG A 279 11.69 -11.13 -7.36
N SER A 280 11.98 -11.10 -8.64
CA SER A 280 11.02 -10.74 -9.67
C SER A 280 9.91 -11.79 -9.80
N LEU A 281 8.78 -11.37 -10.36
CA LEU A 281 7.66 -12.23 -10.72
C LEU A 281 7.57 -12.30 -12.24
N ALA A 282 7.23 -13.47 -12.79
CA ALA A 282 7.03 -13.63 -14.22
C ALA A 282 5.86 -14.57 -14.53
N THR A 283 5.08 -14.22 -15.54
CA THR A 283 4.00 -15.08 -16.05
C THR A 283 4.44 -15.72 -17.37
N LEU A 284 4.58 -17.05 -17.38
CA LEU A 284 4.86 -17.84 -18.57
C LEU A 284 3.55 -18.39 -19.14
N ARG A 285 3.36 -18.29 -20.45
CA ARG A 285 2.15 -18.76 -21.12
C ARG A 285 2.51 -19.60 -22.36
N GLY A 286 2.02 -20.81 -22.44
CA GLY A 286 2.30 -21.73 -23.55
C GLY A 286 1.93 -23.17 -23.23
N THR A 287 2.31 -24.09 -24.10
CA THR A 287 2.33 -25.53 -23.83
C THR A 287 3.41 -25.86 -22.78
N LEU A 288 3.41 -27.08 -22.25
CA LEU A 288 4.43 -27.51 -21.28
C LEU A 288 5.85 -27.29 -21.81
N ASP A 289 6.13 -27.66 -23.04
CA ASP A 289 7.46 -27.53 -23.64
C ASP A 289 7.86 -26.06 -23.83
N GLU A 290 6.92 -25.22 -24.27
CA GLU A 290 7.16 -23.79 -24.46
C GLU A 290 7.44 -23.08 -23.13
N VAL A 291 6.66 -23.37 -22.06
CA VAL A 291 6.89 -22.71 -20.74
C VAL A 291 8.18 -23.21 -20.09
N VAL A 292 8.57 -24.47 -20.32
CA VAL A 292 9.86 -25.00 -19.83
C VAL A 292 11.03 -24.32 -20.54
N ALA A 293 10.93 -24.13 -21.86
CA ALA A 293 11.94 -23.40 -22.62
C ALA A 293 12.07 -21.94 -22.15
N ALA A 294 10.94 -21.23 -22.01
CA ALA A 294 10.91 -19.84 -21.53
C ALA A 294 11.38 -19.70 -20.06
N GLY A 295 11.14 -20.71 -19.24
CA GLY A 295 11.55 -20.74 -17.85
C GLY A 295 13.06 -20.69 -17.62
N ALA A 296 13.85 -21.15 -18.60
CA ALA A 296 15.31 -21.05 -18.56
C ALA A 296 15.81 -19.59 -18.57
N GLU A 297 15.05 -18.69 -19.19
CA GLU A 297 15.37 -17.26 -19.26
C GLU A 297 14.87 -16.46 -18.03
N ALA A 298 13.92 -17.04 -17.28
CA ALA A 298 13.33 -16.37 -16.13
C ALA A 298 14.23 -16.32 -14.87
N GLY A 299 15.34 -17.06 -14.88
CA GLY A 299 16.32 -17.09 -13.77
C GLY A 299 15.69 -17.47 -12.43
N GLU A 300 15.91 -16.62 -11.41
CA GLU A 300 15.41 -16.83 -10.04
C GLU A 300 13.99 -16.28 -9.80
N ALA A 301 13.30 -15.80 -10.83
CA ALA A 301 11.95 -15.26 -10.69
C ALA A 301 10.98 -16.32 -10.13
N PHE A 302 10.00 -15.88 -9.32
CA PHE A 302 8.84 -16.70 -9.04
C PHE A 302 7.91 -16.72 -10.26
N LEU A 303 7.37 -17.89 -10.58
CA LEU A 303 6.64 -18.12 -11.82
C LEU A 303 5.14 -18.36 -11.56
N ARG A 304 4.32 -17.73 -12.39
CA ARG A 304 2.95 -18.14 -12.69
C ARG A 304 2.95 -18.76 -14.09
N VAL A 305 2.49 -19.99 -14.22
CA VAL A 305 2.43 -20.71 -15.50
C VAL A 305 0.98 -20.83 -15.95
N ILE A 306 0.68 -20.33 -17.15
CA ILE A 306 -0.65 -20.44 -17.79
C ILE A 306 -0.52 -21.38 -18.99
N LEU A 307 -1.00 -22.62 -18.83
CA LEU A 307 -0.89 -23.63 -19.86
C LEU A 307 -1.96 -23.48 -20.94
N THR A 308 -1.54 -23.47 -22.20
CA THR A 308 -2.40 -23.38 -23.39
C THR A 308 -2.68 -24.77 -24.01
N GLN A 309 -2.88 -25.75 -23.15
CA GLN A 309 -3.19 -27.13 -23.55
C GLN A 309 -4.27 -27.72 -22.64
N LYS A 310 -4.90 -28.84 -23.08
CA LYS A 310 -5.93 -29.50 -22.26
C LYS A 310 -5.34 -30.00 -20.95
N ALA A 311 -6.14 -29.84 -19.88
CA ALA A 311 -5.78 -30.39 -18.59
C ALA A 311 -5.60 -31.91 -18.65
N SER A 312 -4.53 -32.40 -18.04
CA SER A 312 -4.29 -33.84 -17.81
C SER A 312 -3.83 -34.06 -16.38
N ALA A 313 -4.06 -35.25 -15.86
CA ALA A 313 -3.60 -35.60 -14.52
C ALA A 313 -2.07 -35.46 -14.40
N GLY A 314 -1.59 -34.85 -13.31
CA GLY A 314 -0.15 -34.65 -13.06
C GLY A 314 0.52 -33.54 -13.86
N LEU A 315 -0.21 -32.81 -14.73
CA LEU A 315 0.39 -31.73 -15.54
C LEU A 315 0.99 -30.62 -14.71
N ALA A 316 0.31 -30.21 -13.62
CA ALA A 316 0.82 -29.18 -12.72
C ALA A 316 2.09 -29.64 -11.97
N ASP A 317 2.18 -30.93 -11.65
CA ASP A 317 3.36 -31.51 -10.98
C ASP A 317 4.54 -31.56 -11.93
N GLN A 318 4.30 -31.92 -13.20
CA GLN A 318 5.33 -31.88 -14.26
C GLN A 318 5.90 -30.46 -14.45
N VAL A 319 5.03 -29.44 -14.39
CA VAL A 319 5.48 -28.01 -14.43
C VAL A 319 6.39 -27.72 -13.24
N ARG A 320 5.97 -28.06 -12.02
CA ARG A 320 6.75 -27.77 -10.80
C ARG A 320 8.06 -28.57 -10.73
N GLU A 321 8.07 -29.78 -11.26
CA GLU A 321 9.30 -30.60 -11.35
C GLU A 321 10.34 -29.96 -12.29
N LYS A 322 9.89 -29.42 -13.43
CA LYS A 322 10.77 -28.79 -14.43
C LYS A 322 11.10 -27.32 -14.10
N LEU A 323 10.19 -26.62 -13.42
CA LEU A 323 10.28 -25.22 -13.05
C LEU A 323 10.02 -25.07 -11.53
N PRO A 324 11.01 -25.30 -10.66
CA PRO A 324 10.81 -25.38 -9.21
C PRO A 324 10.38 -24.04 -8.57
N ASN A 325 10.62 -22.92 -9.24
CA ASN A 325 10.19 -21.58 -8.79
C ASN A 325 8.70 -21.29 -9.13
N THR A 326 7.95 -22.27 -9.63
CA THR A 326 6.53 -22.09 -9.99
C THR A 326 5.63 -22.10 -8.77
N LEU A 327 5.02 -20.95 -8.48
CA LEU A 327 4.06 -20.79 -7.39
C LEU A 327 2.62 -21.05 -7.82
N ASP A 328 2.25 -20.76 -9.07
CA ASP A 328 0.89 -20.86 -9.57
C ASP A 328 0.87 -21.53 -10.95
N VAL A 329 0.03 -22.56 -11.12
CA VAL A 329 -0.20 -23.24 -12.41
C VAL A 329 -1.67 -23.16 -12.75
N GLN A 330 -1.97 -22.57 -13.88
CA GLN A 330 -3.33 -22.38 -14.38
C GLN A 330 -3.46 -23.00 -15.78
N ILE A 331 -4.68 -23.43 -16.13
CA ILE A 331 -5.04 -23.74 -17.51
C ILE A 331 -5.76 -22.54 -18.10
N ASP A 332 -5.33 -22.10 -19.27
CA ASP A 332 -6.00 -21.03 -20.02
C ASP A 332 -7.49 -21.39 -20.23
N GLU A 333 -8.37 -20.41 -20.08
CA GLU A 333 -9.82 -20.61 -20.15
C GLU A 333 -10.27 -21.32 -21.44
N LYS A 334 -9.60 -21.04 -22.55
CA LYS A 334 -9.90 -21.68 -23.86
C LYS A 334 -9.65 -23.20 -23.86
N PHE A 335 -8.81 -23.70 -22.96
CA PHE A 335 -8.40 -25.10 -22.86
C PHE A 335 -8.97 -25.80 -21.61
N ARG A 336 -9.71 -25.08 -20.77
CA ARG A 336 -10.48 -25.72 -19.69
C ARG A 336 -11.56 -26.60 -20.31
N ALA A 337 -11.67 -27.84 -19.85
CA ALA A 337 -12.82 -28.68 -20.20
C ALA A 337 -14.09 -27.86 -19.82
N ARG A 338 -15.01 -27.71 -20.79
CA ARG A 338 -16.35 -27.19 -20.45
C ARG A 338 -16.99 -28.26 -19.55
N THR A 339 -16.82 -28.07 -18.26
CA THR A 339 -17.77 -28.64 -17.33
C THR A 339 -19.10 -27.97 -17.64
N ASP A 340 -20.10 -28.72 -18.06
CA ASP A 340 -21.50 -28.28 -18.09
C ASP A 340 -21.94 -27.91 -16.67
N SER A 341 -21.42 -26.82 -16.13
CA SER A 341 -21.98 -26.13 -15.00
C SER A 341 -22.88 -25.05 -15.57
N THR A 342 -24.14 -25.44 -15.74
CA THR A 342 -25.26 -24.53 -15.76
C THR A 342 -25.05 -23.48 -14.67
N VAL A 343 -25.13 -22.20 -15.08
CA VAL A 343 -25.17 -21.01 -14.22
C VAL A 343 -23.80 -20.45 -13.81
N THR A 344 -23.04 -19.92 -14.77
CA THR A 344 -22.25 -18.72 -14.50
C THR A 344 -23.15 -17.53 -14.74
N ARG A 345 -24.04 -17.21 -13.78
CA ARG A 345 -24.70 -15.91 -13.78
C ARG A 345 -23.62 -14.85 -13.68
N SER A 346 -23.61 -13.92 -14.65
CA SER A 346 -22.68 -12.81 -14.66
C SER A 346 -22.67 -12.12 -13.30
N ARG A 347 -21.51 -12.06 -12.63
CA ARG A 347 -21.31 -11.37 -11.36
C ARG A 347 -21.15 -9.85 -11.56
N ILE A 348 -21.07 -9.41 -12.81
CA ILE A 348 -20.87 -8.00 -13.17
C ILE A 348 -22.15 -7.23 -12.88
N GLY A 349 -22.06 -6.18 -12.04
CA GLY A 349 -23.17 -5.32 -11.65
C GLY A 349 -24.06 -5.83 -10.49
N ARG A 350 -23.63 -6.88 -9.77
CA ARG A 350 -24.38 -7.39 -8.60
C ARG A 350 -23.74 -6.89 -7.31
N THR A 351 -24.59 -6.55 -6.34
CA THR A 351 -24.13 -6.13 -5.01
C THR A 351 -23.59 -7.32 -4.20
N PRO A 352 -22.73 -7.11 -3.20
CA PRO A 352 -22.31 -8.15 -2.27
C PRO A 352 -23.49 -8.88 -1.61
N THR A 353 -24.56 -8.17 -1.32
CA THR A 353 -25.80 -8.73 -0.74
C THR A 353 -26.50 -9.68 -1.72
N ASP A 354 -26.55 -9.33 -3.02
CA ASP A 354 -27.11 -10.22 -4.05
C ASP A 354 -26.27 -11.50 -4.22
N LEU A 355 -24.94 -11.36 -4.17
CA LEU A 355 -24.02 -12.50 -4.28
C LEU A 355 -24.12 -13.42 -3.06
N PHE A 356 -24.34 -12.88 -1.87
CA PHE A 356 -24.55 -13.66 -0.65
C PHE A 356 -25.91 -14.36 -0.67
N ALA A 357 -26.96 -13.72 -1.15
CA ALA A 357 -28.27 -14.35 -1.34
C ALA A 357 -28.21 -15.54 -2.31
N ASP A 358 -27.48 -15.40 -3.43
CA ASP A 358 -27.25 -16.52 -4.35
C ASP A 358 -26.46 -17.67 -3.71
N PHE A 359 -25.42 -17.34 -2.92
CA PHE A 359 -24.64 -18.34 -2.20
C PHE A 359 -25.50 -19.13 -1.22
N LEU A 360 -26.41 -18.49 -0.49
CA LEU A 360 -27.35 -19.17 0.41
C LEU A 360 -28.31 -20.06 -0.38
N ALA A 361 -28.83 -19.58 -1.52
CA ALA A 361 -29.71 -20.34 -2.40
C ALA A 361 -29.01 -21.58 -3.02
N GLU A 362 -27.74 -21.43 -3.46
CA GLU A 362 -26.94 -22.56 -3.95
C GLU A 362 -26.66 -23.64 -2.89
N ARG A 363 -26.68 -23.24 -1.60
CA ARG A 363 -26.47 -24.14 -0.45
C ARG A 363 -27.76 -24.64 0.16
N GLU A 364 -28.92 -24.27 -0.41
CA GLU A 364 -30.26 -24.64 0.11
C GLU A 364 -30.45 -24.20 1.59
N VAL A 365 -29.85 -23.04 1.96
CA VAL A 365 -29.93 -22.48 3.31
C VAL A 365 -31.02 -21.42 3.35
N GLU A 366 -32.14 -21.74 4.01
CA GLU A 366 -33.30 -20.86 4.15
C GLU A 366 -33.36 -20.25 5.57
N ASP A 367 -32.40 -19.42 5.94
CA ASP A 367 -32.44 -18.66 7.19
C ASP A 367 -32.41 -17.15 6.92
N PRO A 368 -33.55 -16.44 7.05
CA PRO A 368 -33.65 -15.02 6.75
C PRO A 368 -32.76 -14.13 7.65
N ARG A 369 -32.32 -14.64 8.81
CA ARG A 369 -31.42 -13.92 9.72
C ARG A 369 -30.02 -13.76 9.14
N LEU A 370 -29.59 -14.70 8.30
CA LEU A 370 -28.23 -14.65 7.70
C LEU A 370 -28.08 -13.50 6.73
N GLY A 371 -29.13 -13.18 5.96
CA GLY A 371 -29.14 -12.02 5.07
C GLY A 371 -29.03 -10.69 5.84
N ALA A 372 -29.78 -10.56 6.92
CA ALA A 372 -29.74 -9.38 7.79
C ALA A 372 -28.37 -9.21 8.47
N MET A 373 -27.82 -10.31 9.02
CA MET A 373 -26.51 -10.31 9.67
C MET A 373 -25.37 -10.03 8.68
N PHE A 374 -25.46 -10.52 7.44
CA PHE A 374 -24.48 -10.19 6.40
C PHE A 374 -24.53 -8.71 6.02
N ALA A 375 -25.72 -8.12 5.90
CA ALA A 375 -25.87 -6.69 5.62
C ALA A 375 -25.27 -5.84 6.76
N GLU A 376 -25.52 -6.20 8.02
CA GLU A 376 -24.93 -5.54 9.19
C GLU A 376 -23.40 -5.66 9.22
N LEU A 377 -22.84 -6.85 8.96
CA LEU A 377 -21.40 -7.06 8.86
C LEU A 377 -20.78 -6.33 7.68
N LEU A 378 -21.50 -6.19 6.57
CA LEU A 378 -21.05 -5.43 5.40
C LEU A 378 -20.98 -3.94 5.72
N GLU A 379 -22.00 -3.42 6.45
CA GLU A 379 -22.00 -2.04 6.94
C GLU A 379 -20.88 -1.78 7.96
N ASP A 380 -20.56 -2.77 8.80
CA ASP A 380 -19.47 -2.67 9.78
C ASP A 380 -18.06 -2.83 9.16
N SER A 381 -17.97 -3.41 7.96
CA SER A 381 -16.69 -3.64 7.24
C SER A 381 -16.39 -2.58 6.18
N THR A 382 -17.31 -1.67 5.91
CA THR A 382 -17.18 -0.52 5.01
C THR A 382 -17.07 0.78 5.78
#